data_d705af78bc3ca8c0afb5cca16bf4e106
#
_entry.id   d705af78bc3ca8c0afb5cca16bf4e106
#
_cell.length_a   1.000
_cell.length_b   1.000
_cell.length_c   1.000
_cell.angle_alpha   90.00
_cell.angle_beta   90.00
_cell.angle_gamma   90.00
#
_symmetry.space_group_name_H-M   'P 1'
#
loop_
_entity.id
_entity.type
_entity.pdbx_description
1 polymer ?
#
loop_
_entity_poly.entity_id
_entity_poly.type
_entity_poly.pdbx_seq_one_letter_code
_entity_poly.pdbx_strand_id
1 'polypeptide(L)'
;EKGPYSRNGPKTSVEHQDSGMLWNVDNQIYITYNMERYQFTDGTWRAEKQPGHWTQWGLTHDDYGKLFWIDNTNPLKSAQFHPKYWKTVHRLAKNLPAGDPVSLGNSYDPAFTKATSICLTGDRGGQVDAVRGFTSSCGQSIYRGNKFPYDSRGAYFFCDPTIHVVRRAYVEYPDGKLMLRKAEPEGEEFFRSSDFNSRFINTTVGPDGCLYVTDMYRGIIQDAAWFNEGNREFARRTGVNKHIQMGRIWRIRHQDHRPYQEKPQMLSESTEELVRHLQNPIGWWRDTTQKLILLRNDREKAIPLLEGLFRFTQSPLPRIHALWTLNGMQAITPEIKKEALMDRAAEIRRTMVQIIEPGLPEEVDLLLPLENERDPRVAEQLIFSLGTTDDPQAEKLIQSLASGHLADQGVMLATTISLWGKKHLPFIQQIKSKKAFEKVSKDQRGSTDMAWNRILSSWDRGMKFAKDFDTTHRKMIQNGERLYFQHCTSCHGADGKGVQVPGTDQHLAPSLVDSKRVHGKPEQLVPLFLHGLMGPIEGKNYSAGYMAPAKAFGIEREDRLAELLTYIRYAWGKEGDCVEKETVSDLRKKHSQRTNPWTDQELKEL
;
A
#
# COMPACT_ATOMS: atom_id res chain seq x y z
N GLU A 1 -28.38 13.45 2.44
CA GLU A 1 -26.91 13.43 2.52
C GLU A 1 -26.36 13.02 1.18
N LYS A 2 -25.57 13.88 0.56
CA LYS A 2 -24.82 13.49 -0.64
C LYS A 2 -23.68 12.62 -0.16
N GLY A 3 -23.80 11.31 -0.35
CA GLY A 3 -22.73 10.38 -0.03
C GLY A 3 -21.44 10.74 -0.77
N PRO A 4 -20.28 10.26 -0.31
CA PRO A 4 -18.97 10.54 -0.88
C PRO A 4 -18.82 10.12 -2.36
N TYR A 5 -19.78 9.36 -2.88
CA TYR A 5 -19.85 8.89 -4.26
C TYR A 5 -19.95 9.96 -5.34
N SER A 6 -20.13 11.22 -4.96
CA SER A 6 -20.31 12.32 -5.93
C SER A 6 -19.01 13.04 -6.31
N ARG A 7 -17.85 12.68 -5.73
CA ARG A 7 -16.59 13.40 -5.99
C ARG A 7 -16.17 13.41 -7.45
N ASN A 8 -16.53 12.36 -8.17
CA ASN A 8 -16.11 12.18 -9.56
C ASN A 8 -17.26 12.26 -10.57
N GLY A 9 -18.51 12.38 -10.12
CA GLY A 9 -19.71 12.49 -10.97
C GLY A 9 -20.08 11.19 -11.71
N PRO A 10 -21.17 11.19 -12.49
CA PRO A 10 -21.73 9.99 -13.10
C PRO A 10 -20.91 9.38 -14.26
N LYS A 11 -19.76 9.92 -14.58
CA LYS A 11 -18.86 9.46 -15.67
C LYS A 11 -17.64 8.69 -15.19
N THR A 12 -17.51 8.40 -13.89
CA THR A 12 -16.36 7.69 -13.35
C THR A 12 -16.63 6.19 -13.28
N SER A 13 -15.55 5.42 -13.37
CA SER A 13 -15.60 3.97 -13.25
C SER A 13 -16.26 3.56 -11.92
N VAL A 14 -17.26 2.69 -12.00
CA VAL A 14 -17.93 2.12 -10.81
C VAL A 14 -16.98 1.27 -9.96
N GLU A 15 -15.88 0.83 -10.54
CA GLU A 15 -14.83 0.05 -9.85
C GLU A 15 -13.95 0.91 -8.94
N HIS A 16 -13.91 2.21 -9.12
CA HIS A 16 -12.98 3.13 -8.43
C HIS A 16 -13.74 4.07 -7.48
N GLN A 17 -14.48 3.48 -6.54
CA GLN A 17 -15.26 4.19 -5.54
C GLN A 17 -14.66 4.03 -4.14
N ASP A 18 -14.96 4.97 -3.26
CA ASP A 18 -14.65 4.87 -1.84
C ASP A 18 -15.30 3.61 -1.26
N SER A 19 -14.51 2.75 -0.62
CA SER A 19 -14.98 1.48 -0.06
C SER A 19 -14.08 1.02 1.08
N GLY A 20 -14.40 -0.11 1.72
CA GLY A 20 -13.53 -0.74 2.70
C GLY A 20 -13.21 0.15 3.90
N MET A 21 -14.20 0.42 4.74
CA MET A 21 -14.00 1.18 5.97
C MET A 21 -13.31 0.32 7.03
N LEU A 22 -12.20 0.80 7.59
CA LEU A 22 -11.45 0.15 8.66
C LEU A 22 -11.25 1.10 9.85
N TRP A 23 -11.77 0.75 11.01
CA TRP A 23 -11.41 1.39 12.26
C TRP A 23 -10.19 0.68 12.85
N ASN A 24 -9.06 1.35 12.85
CA ASN A 24 -7.78 0.81 13.28
C ASN A 24 -7.54 1.01 14.80
N VAL A 25 -6.52 0.35 15.34
CA VAL A 25 -6.15 0.42 16.77
C VAL A 25 -5.81 1.84 17.23
N ASP A 26 -5.29 2.70 16.34
CA ASP A 26 -4.98 4.10 16.59
C ASP A 26 -6.21 5.04 16.65
N ASN A 27 -7.41 4.48 16.71
CA ASN A 27 -8.70 5.19 16.70
C ASN A 27 -8.98 6.00 15.42
N GLN A 28 -8.23 5.76 14.35
CA GLN A 28 -8.49 6.35 13.04
C GLN A 28 -9.35 5.41 12.19
N ILE A 29 -10.25 5.98 11.40
CA ILE A 29 -10.98 5.26 10.36
C ILE A 29 -10.33 5.56 9.01
N TYR A 30 -9.91 4.51 8.34
CA TYR A 30 -9.31 4.53 7.02
C TYR A 30 -10.30 4.01 5.98
N ILE A 31 -10.30 4.62 4.80
CA ILE A 31 -11.22 4.28 3.70
C ILE A 31 -10.40 4.17 2.42
N THR A 32 -10.67 3.14 1.62
CA THR A 32 -10.01 2.97 0.32
C THR A 32 -10.49 4.03 -0.68
N TYR A 33 -9.65 4.42 -1.62
CA TYR A 33 -9.89 5.49 -2.59
C TYR A 33 -10.21 6.86 -2.00
N ASN A 34 -10.21 7.00 -0.68
CA ASN A 34 -10.47 8.27 -0.01
C ASN A 34 -9.16 8.97 0.36
N MET A 35 -9.14 10.27 0.22
CA MET A 35 -8.01 11.12 0.64
C MET A 35 -8.16 11.64 2.06
N GLU A 36 -9.08 11.11 2.82
CA GLU A 36 -9.34 11.50 4.20
C GLU A 36 -9.32 10.28 5.11
N ARG A 37 -8.83 10.48 6.33
CA ARG A 37 -9.06 9.59 7.46
C ARG A 37 -9.91 10.32 8.48
N TYR A 38 -10.63 9.58 9.29
CA TYR A 38 -11.55 10.13 10.27
C TYR A 38 -11.16 9.67 11.66
N GLN A 39 -11.26 10.56 12.62
CA GLN A 39 -11.03 10.26 14.03
C GLN A 39 -12.27 10.60 14.83
N PHE A 40 -12.67 9.70 15.71
CA PHE A 40 -13.64 9.95 16.75
C PHE A 40 -12.92 10.31 18.04
N THR A 41 -13.11 11.52 18.51
CA THR A 41 -12.49 12.00 19.75
C THR A 41 -13.50 12.85 20.49
N ASP A 42 -13.74 12.52 21.75
CA ASP A 42 -14.61 13.24 22.66
C ASP A 42 -16.00 13.53 22.05
N GLY A 43 -16.63 12.48 21.52
CA GLY A 43 -17.97 12.57 20.94
C GLY A 43 -18.05 13.23 19.56
N THR A 44 -16.91 13.66 18.98
CA THR A 44 -16.88 14.41 17.72
C THR A 44 -16.05 13.71 16.65
N TRP A 45 -16.55 13.71 15.41
CA TRP A 45 -15.81 13.26 14.23
C TRP A 45 -14.96 14.39 13.66
N ARG A 46 -13.70 14.08 13.40
CA ARG A 46 -12.76 14.96 12.71
C ARG A 46 -12.24 14.29 11.46
N ALA A 47 -12.15 15.02 10.35
CA ALA A 47 -11.55 14.55 9.11
C ALA A 47 -10.16 15.15 8.93
N GLU A 48 -9.18 14.33 8.56
CA GLU A 48 -7.84 14.78 8.19
C GLU A 48 -7.51 14.31 6.77
N LYS A 49 -7.04 15.24 5.94
CA LYS A 49 -6.61 14.90 4.57
C LYS A 49 -5.33 14.07 4.59
N GLN A 50 -5.33 13.01 3.79
CA GLN A 50 -4.18 12.16 3.53
C GLN A 50 -3.51 12.54 2.21
N PRO A 51 -2.21 12.35 2.06
CA PRO A 51 -1.53 12.57 0.78
C PRO A 51 -1.80 11.41 -0.19
N GLY A 52 -2.80 11.58 -1.04
CA GLY A 52 -3.06 10.68 -2.17
C GLY A 52 -3.98 9.48 -1.92
N HIS A 53 -4.37 8.83 -3.00
CA HIS A 53 -5.10 7.57 -3.00
C HIS A 53 -4.13 6.42 -2.77
N TRP A 54 -4.42 5.52 -1.85
CA TRP A 54 -3.46 4.53 -1.45
C TRP A 54 -3.97 3.10 -1.36
N THR A 55 -5.14 2.79 -1.83
CA THR A 55 -5.60 1.40 -1.97
C THR A 55 -6.86 1.30 -2.80
N GLN A 56 -7.16 0.09 -3.31
CA GLN A 56 -8.31 -0.13 -4.17
C GLN A 56 -9.35 -1.06 -3.53
N TRP A 57 -8.97 -2.24 -3.04
CA TRP A 57 -9.90 -3.32 -2.76
C TRP A 57 -9.88 -3.82 -1.31
N GLY A 58 -9.63 -2.95 -0.38
CA GLY A 58 -9.75 -3.26 1.04
C GLY A 58 -8.55 -2.83 1.89
N LEU A 59 -8.77 -2.89 3.20
CA LEU A 59 -7.84 -2.51 4.26
C LEU A 59 -7.90 -3.55 5.37
N THR A 60 -6.77 -3.83 6.00
CA THR A 60 -6.69 -4.58 7.24
C THR A 60 -5.52 -4.07 8.08
N HIS A 61 -5.46 -4.50 9.34
CA HIS A 61 -4.35 -4.20 10.23
C HIS A 61 -3.93 -5.41 11.06
N ASP A 62 -2.69 -5.41 11.54
CA ASP A 62 -2.19 -6.38 12.50
C ASP A 62 -2.60 -6.02 13.94
N ASP A 63 -2.13 -6.82 14.91
CA ASP A 63 -2.39 -6.60 16.34
C ASP A 63 -1.79 -5.28 16.89
N TYR A 64 -0.93 -4.62 16.11
CA TYR A 64 -0.20 -3.40 16.49
C TYR A 64 -0.63 -2.17 15.69
N GLY A 65 -1.70 -2.29 14.89
CA GLY A 65 -2.25 -1.21 14.10
C GLY A 65 -1.51 -0.92 12.78
N LYS A 66 -0.56 -1.78 12.37
CA LYS A 66 0.08 -1.64 11.06
C LYS A 66 -0.92 -1.95 9.96
N LEU A 67 -1.07 -1.02 9.04
CA LEU A 67 -2.02 -1.12 7.93
C LEU A 67 -1.46 -1.95 6.77
N PHE A 68 -2.32 -2.76 6.18
CA PHE A 68 -2.09 -3.53 4.96
C PHE A 68 -3.21 -3.24 3.97
N TRP A 69 -2.86 -3.04 2.71
CA TRP A 69 -3.82 -2.77 1.65
C TRP A 69 -3.42 -3.45 0.34
N ILE A 70 -4.32 -3.47 -0.60
CA ILE A 70 -4.24 -4.29 -1.80
C ILE A 70 -4.71 -3.52 -3.04
N ASP A 71 -4.10 -3.83 -4.18
CA ASP A 71 -4.57 -3.42 -5.51
C ASP A 71 -4.88 -4.65 -6.35
N ASN A 72 -5.52 -4.47 -7.51
CA ASN A 72 -5.86 -5.55 -8.43
C ASN A 72 -4.74 -6.55 -8.71
N THR A 73 -3.56 -6.04 -9.00
CA THR A 73 -2.41 -6.85 -9.45
C THR A 73 -1.32 -6.97 -8.41
N ASN A 74 -1.44 -6.22 -7.32
CA ASN A 74 -0.47 -6.21 -6.25
C ASN A 74 -1.17 -6.61 -4.94
N PRO A 75 -1.05 -7.87 -4.54
CA PRO A 75 -1.74 -8.40 -3.37
C PRO A 75 -1.17 -7.89 -2.04
N LEU A 76 -0.06 -7.18 -2.05
CA LEU A 76 0.41 -6.43 -0.90
C LEU A 76 0.88 -5.06 -1.32
N LYS A 77 0.17 -4.06 -0.88
CA LYS A 77 0.68 -2.73 -0.67
C LYS A 77 0.58 -2.43 0.81
N SER A 78 1.62 -2.74 1.55
CA SER A 78 1.80 -2.20 2.88
C SER A 78 2.94 -1.22 2.80
N ALA A 79 2.75 -0.02 3.32
CA ALA A 79 3.91 0.82 3.55
C ALA A 79 4.78 0.17 4.62
N GLN A 80 6.09 0.18 4.42
CA GLN A 80 7.04 -0.08 5.51
C GLN A 80 6.70 0.79 6.73
N PHE A 81 6.15 1.97 6.50
CA PHE A 81 5.76 2.98 7.48
C PHE A 81 4.32 3.46 7.30
N HIS A 82 3.78 4.12 8.32
CA HIS A 82 2.42 4.62 8.31
C HIS A 82 2.19 5.69 7.22
N PRO A 83 1.06 5.67 6.49
CA PRO A 83 0.77 6.62 5.40
C PRO A 83 0.83 8.10 5.78
N LYS A 84 0.61 8.45 7.04
CA LYS A 84 0.71 9.84 7.53
C LYS A 84 2.06 10.49 7.24
N TYR A 85 3.15 9.71 7.22
CA TYR A 85 4.50 10.20 6.95
C TYR A 85 4.74 10.54 5.48
N TRP A 86 3.88 10.09 4.57
CA TRP A 86 3.94 10.53 3.17
C TRP A 86 3.78 12.04 3.01
N LYS A 87 3.00 12.68 3.92
CA LYS A 87 2.85 14.13 3.92
C LYS A 87 4.18 14.84 4.18
N THR A 88 5.02 14.28 5.05
CA THR A 88 6.37 14.78 5.33
C THR A 88 7.25 14.61 4.10
N VAL A 89 7.24 13.44 3.47
CA VAL A 89 7.95 13.18 2.20
C VAL A 89 7.49 14.16 1.11
N HIS A 90 6.18 14.34 0.91
CA HIS A 90 5.66 15.28 -0.08
C HIS A 90 5.91 16.74 0.25
N ARG A 91 5.89 17.14 1.52
CA ARG A 91 6.21 18.51 1.94
C ARG A 91 7.66 18.87 1.69
N LEU A 92 8.56 17.92 1.99
CA LEU A 92 10.00 18.08 1.78
C LEU A 92 10.37 17.91 0.30
N ALA A 93 9.62 17.06 -0.42
CA ALA A 93 9.82 16.72 -1.82
C ALA A 93 9.02 17.60 -2.79
N LYS A 94 8.61 18.81 -2.41
CA LYS A 94 7.89 19.74 -3.32
C LYS A 94 8.59 19.97 -4.67
N ASN A 95 9.85 19.61 -4.76
CA ASN A 95 10.72 19.75 -5.92
C ASN A 95 11.35 18.42 -6.38
N LEU A 96 10.89 17.28 -5.85
CA LEU A 96 11.39 15.97 -6.24
C LEU A 96 10.33 15.22 -7.03
N PRO A 97 10.74 14.44 -8.03
CA PRO A 97 9.88 13.46 -8.65
C PRO A 97 9.29 12.56 -7.56
N ALA A 98 7.97 12.43 -7.53
CA ALA A 98 7.26 11.59 -6.58
C ALA A 98 7.47 10.11 -6.93
N GLY A 99 8.64 9.58 -6.66
CA GLY A 99 8.79 8.12 -6.60
C GLY A 99 7.85 7.62 -5.51
N ASP A 100 7.02 6.61 -5.80
CA ASP A 100 6.14 6.02 -4.80
C ASP A 100 7.00 5.44 -3.66
N PRO A 101 7.12 6.10 -2.49
CA PRO A 101 7.92 5.59 -1.38
C PRO A 101 7.37 4.26 -0.85
N VAL A 102 6.14 3.90 -1.22
CA VAL A 102 5.50 2.62 -0.88
C VAL A 102 6.21 1.45 -1.55
N SER A 103 6.75 1.65 -2.76
CA SER A 103 7.47 0.59 -3.48
C SER A 103 8.85 0.30 -2.90
N LEU A 104 9.37 1.14 -2.01
CA LEU A 104 10.73 1.00 -1.47
C LEU A 104 10.87 -0.14 -0.45
N GLY A 105 9.78 -0.71 0.04
CA GLY A 105 9.82 -1.66 1.14
C GLY A 105 9.28 -3.06 0.86
N ASN A 106 8.44 -3.26 -0.13
CA ASN A 106 7.76 -4.54 -0.28
C ASN A 106 8.55 -5.51 -1.13
N SER A 107 8.75 -6.72 -0.62
CA SER A 107 9.25 -7.83 -1.41
C SER A 107 8.36 -9.05 -1.25
N TYR A 108 8.37 -9.85 -2.28
CA TYR A 108 7.66 -11.12 -2.32
C TYR A 108 8.67 -12.24 -2.51
N ASP A 109 8.41 -13.36 -1.84
CA ASP A 109 9.01 -14.63 -2.23
C ASP A 109 8.66 -14.89 -3.73
N PRO A 110 9.60 -15.37 -4.55
CA PRO A 110 9.33 -15.71 -5.95
C PRO A 110 8.14 -16.66 -6.13
N ALA A 111 7.91 -17.59 -5.21
CA ALA A 111 6.73 -18.47 -5.21
C ALA A 111 5.42 -17.73 -4.94
N PHE A 112 5.46 -16.58 -4.27
CA PHE A 112 4.27 -15.83 -3.90
C PHE A 112 3.51 -15.30 -5.12
N THR A 113 4.19 -14.90 -6.17
CA THR A 113 3.57 -14.29 -7.36
C THR A 113 3.01 -15.31 -8.35
N LYS A 114 3.38 -16.59 -8.22
CA LYS A 114 2.84 -17.67 -9.06
C LYS A 114 1.44 -18.04 -8.56
N ALA A 115 0.42 -17.76 -9.37
CA ALA A 115 -0.96 -18.13 -9.06
C ALA A 115 -1.30 -19.49 -9.69
N THR A 116 -2.00 -20.33 -8.93
CA THR A 116 -2.46 -21.65 -9.38
C THR A 116 -3.97 -21.64 -9.50
N SER A 117 -4.50 -21.44 -10.70
CA SER A 117 -5.93 -21.59 -10.98
C SER A 117 -6.25 -23.05 -11.36
N ILE A 118 -7.35 -23.56 -10.84
CA ILE A 118 -7.92 -24.85 -11.25
C ILE A 118 -9.23 -24.68 -12.03
N CYS A 119 -9.64 -23.44 -12.24
CA CYS A 119 -10.85 -23.07 -12.94
C CYS A 119 -10.55 -22.40 -14.27
N LEU A 120 -11.37 -22.67 -15.26
CA LEU A 120 -11.33 -21.97 -16.53
C LEU A 120 -11.78 -20.52 -16.31
N THR A 121 -10.84 -19.57 -16.39
CA THR A 121 -11.18 -18.16 -16.28
C THR A 121 -11.69 -17.67 -17.62
N GLY A 122 -13.02 -17.65 -17.82
CA GLY A 122 -13.62 -17.05 -19.01
C GLY A 122 -13.43 -15.55 -19.15
N ASP A 123 -12.87 -14.91 -18.15
CA ASP A 123 -12.84 -13.46 -18.02
C ASP A 123 -11.88 -12.74 -19.00
N ARG A 124 -10.97 -13.45 -19.67
CA ARG A 124 -10.08 -12.87 -20.69
C ARG A 124 -10.01 -13.69 -21.98
N GLY A 125 -11.18 -14.01 -22.55
CA GLY A 125 -11.26 -14.60 -23.89
C GLY A 125 -11.06 -16.11 -23.97
N GLY A 126 -11.40 -16.84 -22.92
CA GLY A 126 -11.45 -18.31 -22.97
C GLY A 126 -10.09 -18.99 -22.97
N GLN A 127 -8.99 -18.29 -22.79
CA GLN A 127 -7.68 -18.91 -22.64
C GLN A 127 -7.44 -19.33 -21.19
N VAL A 128 -7.30 -20.61 -21.04
CA VAL A 128 -6.95 -21.31 -19.81
C VAL A 128 -5.42 -21.39 -19.73
N ASP A 129 -4.78 -20.30 -19.41
CA ASP A 129 -3.38 -20.34 -19.06
C ASP A 129 -3.23 -20.51 -17.57
N ALA A 130 -2.73 -21.64 -17.17
CA ALA A 130 -2.64 -22.10 -15.79
C ALA A 130 -1.78 -21.21 -14.86
N VAL A 131 -1.06 -20.25 -15.38
CA VAL A 131 -0.12 -19.45 -14.59
C VAL A 131 -0.17 -17.98 -15.06
N ARG A 132 -1.18 -17.26 -14.61
CA ARG A 132 -1.13 -15.78 -14.66
C ARG A 132 -0.96 -15.25 -13.24
N GLY A 133 -0.28 -14.11 -13.10
CA GLY A 133 -0.23 -13.38 -11.85
C GLY A 133 -1.64 -12.93 -11.40
N PHE A 134 -1.74 -12.42 -10.21
CA PHE A 134 -2.98 -11.89 -9.67
C PHE A 134 -3.50 -10.73 -10.53
N THR A 135 -4.83 -10.67 -10.73
CA THR A 135 -5.47 -9.65 -11.55
C THR A 135 -6.68 -8.99 -10.89
N SER A 136 -7.15 -9.54 -9.77
CA SER A 136 -8.31 -9.05 -9.03
C SER A 136 -8.14 -9.23 -7.52
N SER A 137 -6.91 -9.10 -7.05
CA SER A 137 -6.61 -9.25 -5.63
C SER A 137 -7.44 -8.30 -4.77
N CYS A 138 -8.11 -8.83 -3.73
CA CYS A 138 -9.03 -8.08 -2.89
C CYS A 138 -9.26 -8.72 -1.51
N GLY A 139 -9.99 -8.03 -0.65
CA GLY A 139 -10.62 -8.57 0.54
C GLY A 139 -9.68 -9.24 1.54
N GLN A 140 -8.56 -8.61 1.81
CA GLN A 140 -7.52 -9.15 2.68
C GLN A 140 -7.84 -9.01 4.16
N SER A 141 -7.24 -9.91 4.95
CA SER A 141 -7.22 -9.83 6.41
C SER A 141 -5.91 -10.36 6.99
N ILE A 142 -5.52 -9.83 8.14
CA ILE A 142 -4.53 -10.46 9.02
C ILE A 142 -5.30 -11.39 9.98
N TYR A 143 -4.87 -12.64 10.07
CA TYR A 143 -5.51 -13.60 10.98
C TYR A 143 -5.11 -13.29 12.42
N ARG A 144 -6.06 -12.76 13.18
CA ARG A 144 -5.94 -12.40 14.58
C ARG A 144 -6.86 -13.25 15.48
N GLY A 145 -7.19 -14.44 14.97
CA GLY A 145 -7.96 -15.46 15.67
C GLY A 145 -7.07 -16.46 16.43
N ASN A 146 -7.70 -17.50 16.98
CA ASN A 146 -7.02 -18.57 17.71
C ASN A 146 -7.57 -19.97 17.37
N LYS A 147 -8.19 -20.12 16.19
CA LYS A 147 -8.79 -21.39 15.74
C LYS A 147 -8.03 -22.03 14.58
N PHE A 148 -6.89 -21.48 14.23
CA PHE A 148 -5.85 -22.08 13.40
C PHE A 148 -4.62 -22.43 14.25
N PRO A 149 -3.69 -23.25 13.75
CA PRO A 149 -2.41 -23.49 14.39
C PRO A 149 -1.67 -22.17 14.69
N TYR A 150 -0.82 -22.19 15.70
CA TYR A 150 -0.17 -20.99 16.21
C TYR A 150 0.64 -20.22 15.14
N ASP A 151 1.25 -20.92 14.21
CA ASP A 151 2.01 -20.36 13.08
C ASP A 151 1.15 -19.55 12.11
N SER A 152 -0.16 -19.75 12.12
CA SER A 152 -1.10 -18.97 11.31
C SER A 152 -1.47 -17.61 11.90
N ARG A 153 -1.12 -17.37 13.17
CA ARG A 153 -1.40 -16.07 13.80
C ARG A 153 -0.53 -14.99 13.18
N GLY A 154 -1.14 -13.90 12.76
CA GLY A 154 -0.48 -12.83 12.02
C GLY A 154 -0.32 -13.13 10.51
N ALA A 155 -0.75 -14.30 10.03
CA ALA A 155 -0.73 -14.60 8.61
C ALA A 155 -1.69 -13.68 7.84
N TYR A 156 -1.26 -13.30 6.65
CA TYR A 156 -2.00 -12.48 5.71
C TYR A 156 -2.82 -13.35 4.77
N PHE A 157 -4.11 -13.11 4.70
CA PHE A 157 -5.02 -13.76 3.78
C PHE A 157 -5.55 -12.74 2.77
N PHE A 158 -5.69 -13.13 1.51
CA PHE A 158 -6.37 -12.32 0.50
C PHE A 158 -7.05 -13.20 -0.54
N CYS A 159 -8.04 -12.64 -1.20
CA CYS A 159 -8.80 -13.27 -2.27
C CYS A 159 -8.30 -12.83 -3.64
N ASP A 160 -8.42 -13.71 -4.64
CA ASP A 160 -8.45 -13.32 -6.04
C ASP A 160 -9.61 -14.06 -6.74
N PRO A 161 -10.74 -13.36 -6.96
CA PRO A 161 -11.94 -13.97 -7.52
C PRO A 161 -11.78 -14.40 -8.98
N THR A 162 -10.82 -13.86 -9.73
CA THR A 162 -10.59 -14.24 -11.13
C THR A 162 -9.99 -15.65 -11.23
N ILE A 163 -9.13 -16.00 -10.28
CA ILE A 163 -8.50 -17.33 -10.23
C ILE A 163 -9.09 -18.25 -9.16
N HIS A 164 -10.18 -17.85 -8.49
CA HIS A 164 -10.98 -18.64 -7.54
C HIS A 164 -10.20 -19.13 -6.31
N VAL A 165 -9.34 -18.27 -5.73
CA VAL A 165 -8.47 -18.65 -4.61
C VAL A 165 -8.58 -17.69 -3.44
N VAL A 166 -8.29 -18.25 -2.25
CA VAL A 166 -7.84 -17.50 -1.08
C VAL A 166 -6.41 -17.95 -0.79
N ARG A 167 -5.47 -17.02 -0.82
CA ARG A 167 -4.06 -17.28 -0.51
C ARG A 167 -3.74 -16.87 0.91
N ARG A 168 -2.89 -17.69 1.56
CA ARG A 168 -2.27 -17.38 2.84
C ARG A 168 -0.78 -17.06 2.62
N ALA A 169 -0.28 -16.07 3.36
CA ALA A 169 1.13 -15.74 3.37
C ALA A 169 1.60 -15.41 4.78
N TYR A 170 2.84 -15.72 5.08
CA TYR A 170 3.51 -15.25 6.28
C TYR A 170 4.03 -13.83 6.05
N VAL A 171 3.84 -12.99 7.07
CA VAL A 171 4.38 -11.61 7.10
C VAL A 171 5.69 -11.66 7.85
N GLU A 172 6.78 -11.40 7.17
CA GLU A 172 8.14 -11.49 7.70
C GLU A 172 8.87 -10.15 7.51
N TYR A 173 9.94 -9.95 8.29
CA TYR A 173 10.73 -8.71 8.26
C TYR A 173 12.23 -9.02 8.22
N PRO A 174 12.73 -9.70 7.18
CA PRO A 174 14.16 -9.91 7.05
C PRO A 174 14.87 -8.56 6.96
N ASP A 175 15.85 -8.36 7.85
CA ASP A 175 16.64 -7.11 7.95
C ASP A 175 15.78 -5.82 8.05
N GLY A 176 14.62 -5.91 8.72
CA GLY A 176 13.70 -4.80 8.89
C GLY A 176 12.80 -4.52 7.68
N LYS A 177 12.92 -5.28 6.59
CA LYS A 177 12.13 -5.09 5.37
C LYS A 177 10.90 -6.00 5.34
N LEU A 178 9.72 -5.43 5.08
CA LEU A 178 8.49 -6.21 4.92
C LEU A 178 8.57 -7.16 3.73
N MET A 179 8.31 -8.44 3.97
CA MET A 179 8.24 -9.49 2.96
C MET A 179 7.01 -10.37 3.17
N LEU A 180 6.36 -10.76 2.08
CA LEU A 180 5.37 -11.85 2.09
C LEU A 180 5.98 -13.13 1.53
N ARG A 181 5.88 -14.20 2.33
CA ARG A 181 6.25 -15.55 1.92
C ARG A 181 4.99 -16.42 1.83
N LYS A 182 4.81 -17.09 0.70
CA LYS A 182 3.70 -18.03 0.50
C LYS A 182 3.72 -19.11 1.59
N ALA A 183 2.56 -19.39 2.20
CA ALA A 183 2.48 -20.38 3.27
C ALA A 183 2.32 -21.81 2.76
N GLU A 184 1.56 -22.01 1.68
CA GLU A 184 1.32 -23.31 1.08
C GLU A 184 2.45 -23.70 0.11
N PRO A 185 2.69 -25.03 -0.09
CA PRO A 185 3.61 -25.53 -1.12
C PRO A 185 3.30 -25.00 -2.52
N GLU A 186 4.28 -25.10 -3.42
CA GLU A 186 4.08 -24.73 -4.82
C GLU A 186 2.94 -25.57 -5.44
N GLY A 187 2.05 -24.94 -6.19
CA GLY A 187 0.87 -25.57 -6.78
C GLY A 187 -0.35 -25.69 -5.85
N GLU A 188 -0.21 -25.36 -4.57
CA GLU A 188 -1.32 -25.39 -3.60
C GLU A 188 -1.76 -23.98 -3.20
N GLU A 189 -3.02 -23.84 -2.79
CA GLU A 189 -3.59 -22.62 -2.23
C GLU A 189 -4.28 -22.96 -0.90
N PHE A 190 -4.37 -21.99 -0.01
CA PHE A 190 -5.05 -22.19 1.28
C PHE A 190 -6.51 -22.62 1.10
N PHE A 191 -7.23 -21.97 0.19
CA PHE A 191 -8.59 -22.34 -0.16
C PHE A 191 -8.82 -22.02 -1.64
N ARG A 192 -9.34 -22.97 -2.39
CA ARG A 192 -9.62 -22.85 -3.83
C ARG A 192 -10.88 -23.60 -4.20
N SER A 193 -11.51 -23.19 -5.31
CA SER A 193 -12.71 -23.84 -5.83
C SER A 193 -12.54 -24.17 -7.31
N SER A 194 -13.03 -25.36 -7.71
CA SER A 194 -13.20 -25.75 -9.11
C SER A 194 -14.58 -25.31 -9.67
N ASP A 195 -15.46 -24.81 -8.82
CA ASP A 195 -16.74 -24.24 -9.23
C ASP A 195 -16.53 -22.86 -9.83
N PHE A 196 -16.84 -22.74 -11.13
CA PHE A 196 -16.66 -21.50 -11.89
C PHE A 196 -17.44 -20.30 -11.30
N ASN A 197 -18.55 -20.54 -10.61
CA ASN A 197 -19.34 -19.48 -9.99
C ASN A 197 -18.79 -19.02 -8.65
N SER A 198 -17.89 -19.80 -8.02
CA SER A 198 -17.29 -19.44 -6.75
C SER A 198 -16.34 -18.27 -6.94
N ARG A 199 -16.58 -17.15 -6.24
CA ARG A 199 -15.80 -15.91 -6.32
C ARG A 199 -15.54 -15.40 -4.92
N PHE A 200 -14.38 -15.75 -4.39
CA PHE A 200 -13.94 -15.28 -3.08
C PHE A 200 -13.53 -13.82 -3.17
N ILE A 201 -14.19 -12.96 -2.39
CA ILE A 201 -14.03 -11.49 -2.49
C ILE A 201 -13.63 -10.82 -1.19
N ASN A 202 -13.75 -11.49 -0.05
CA ASN A 202 -13.37 -10.91 1.23
C ASN A 202 -13.06 -12.00 2.26
N THR A 203 -12.12 -11.69 3.16
CA THR A 203 -11.81 -12.49 4.33
C THR A 203 -11.93 -11.65 5.59
N THR A 204 -12.34 -12.26 6.71
CA THR A 204 -12.38 -11.61 8.02
C THR A 204 -12.32 -12.63 9.14
N VAL A 205 -11.86 -12.23 10.33
CA VAL A 205 -11.87 -13.07 11.52
C VAL A 205 -13.12 -12.75 12.35
N GLY A 206 -13.92 -13.75 12.64
CA GLY A 206 -15.14 -13.60 13.45
C GLY A 206 -14.89 -13.65 14.96
N PRO A 207 -15.93 -13.36 15.75
CA PRO A 207 -15.86 -13.41 17.21
C PRO A 207 -15.58 -14.82 17.76
N ASP A 208 -15.86 -15.85 17.00
CA ASP A 208 -15.56 -17.25 17.33
C ASP A 208 -14.10 -17.66 17.00
N GLY A 209 -13.30 -16.74 16.50
CA GLY A 209 -11.90 -16.95 16.14
C GLY A 209 -11.67 -17.69 14.81
N CYS A 210 -12.75 -18.01 14.07
CA CYS A 210 -12.68 -18.62 12.75
C CYS A 210 -12.39 -17.56 11.67
N LEU A 211 -11.86 -18.03 10.52
CA LEU A 211 -11.77 -17.22 9.31
C LEU A 211 -13.08 -17.33 8.51
N TYR A 212 -13.66 -16.22 8.17
CA TYR A 212 -14.82 -16.14 7.30
C TYR A 212 -14.41 -15.66 5.92
N VAL A 213 -14.94 -16.32 4.89
CA VAL A 213 -14.67 -15.98 3.48
C VAL A 213 -16.01 -15.71 2.81
N THR A 214 -16.15 -14.52 2.25
CA THR A 214 -17.32 -14.15 1.46
C THR A 214 -17.13 -14.64 0.02
N ASP A 215 -18.08 -15.44 -0.46
CA ASP A 215 -18.15 -15.93 -1.82
C ASP A 215 -19.34 -15.27 -2.53
N MET A 216 -19.07 -14.40 -3.50
CA MET A 216 -20.09 -13.72 -4.27
C MET A 216 -20.96 -14.71 -5.07
N TYR A 217 -20.42 -15.86 -5.39
CA TYR A 217 -21.02 -16.93 -6.17
C TYR A 217 -21.66 -16.43 -7.47
N ARG A 218 -20.82 -15.91 -8.34
CA ARG A 218 -21.25 -15.26 -9.58
C ARG A 218 -20.32 -15.62 -10.73
N GLY A 219 -20.86 -16.18 -11.81
CA GLY A 219 -20.08 -16.61 -12.97
C GLY A 219 -19.41 -15.43 -13.70
N ILE A 220 -20.07 -14.27 -13.73
CA ILE A 220 -19.57 -13.04 -14.34
C ILE A 220 -19.42 -11.97 -13.26
N ILE A 221 -18.21 -11.45 -13.10
CA ILE A 221 -17.87 -10.37 -12.17
C ILE A 221 -17.27 -9.15 -12.89
N GLN A 222 -17.07 -9.26 -14.21
CA GLN A 222 -16.36 -8.28 -15.01
C GLN A 222 -17.28 -7.13 -15.43
N ASP A 223 -16.77 -5.91 -15.44
CA ASP A 223 -17.41 -4.75 -16.05
C ASP A 223 -17.57 -4.95 -17.56
N ALA A 224 -18.63 -4.39 -18.14
CA ALA A 224 -18.94 -4.49 -19.57
C ALA A 224 -17.80 -4.03 -20.48
N ALA A 225 -16.99 -3.07 -20.02
CA ALA A 225 -15.83 -2.57 -20.76
C ALA A 225 -14.73 -3.64 -20.99
N TRP A 226 -14.66 -4.64 -20.10
CA TRP A 226 -13.68 -5.73 -20.16
C TRP A 226 -14.29 -7.04 -20.72
N PHE A 227 -15.59 -7.03 -21.01
CA PHE A 227 -16.35 -8.21 -21.42
C PHE A 227 -16.36 -8.33 -22.93
N ASN A 228 -15.45 -9.13 -23.49
CA ASN A 228 -15.31 -9.34 -24.91
C ASN A 228 -16.34 -10.33 -25.48
N GLU A 229 -16.35 -10.55 -26.81
CA GLU A 229 -17.32 -11.45 -27.46
C GLU A 229 -17.14 -12.92 -27.05
N GLY A 230 -15.90 -13.37 -26.84
CA GLY A 230 -15.63 -14.72 -26.31
C GLY A 230 -16.27 -14.95 -24.94
N ASN A 231 -16.23 -13.94 -24.07
CA ASN A 231 -16.89 -13.97 -22.75
C ASN A 231 -18.41 -13.99 -22.90
N ARG A 232 -19.00 -13.25 -23.85
CA ARG A 232 -20.43 -13.25 -24.12
C ARG A 232 -20.88 -14.60 -24.62
N GLU A 233 -20.16 -15.21 -25.55
CA GLU A 233 -20.44 -16.54 -26.06
C GLU A 233 -20.34 -17.61 -24.97
N PHE A 234 -19.28 -17.57 -24.16
CA PHE A 234 -19.14 -18.44 -23.00
C PHE A 234 -20.34 -18.31 -22.05
N ALA A 235 -20.74 -17.08 -21.72
CA ALA A 235 -21.88 -16.82 -20.85
C ALA A 235 -23.22 -17.34 -21.44
N ARG A 236 -23.44 -17.14 -22.75
CA ARG A 236 -24.61 -17.67 -23.44
C ARG A 236 -24.66 -19.19 -23.41
N ARG A 237 -23.55 -19.85 -23.69
CA ARG A 237 -23.44 -21.31 -23.74
C ARG A 237 -23.59 -21.97 -22.38
N THR A 238 -23.00 -21.40 -21.34
CA THR A 238 -22.96 -22.01 -20.00
C THR A 238 -24.07 -21.52 -19.07
N GLY A 239 -24.73 -20.40 -19.39
CA GLY A 239 -25.74 -19.79 -18.54
C GLY A 239 -25.23 -19.18 -17.23
N VAL A 240 -23.90 -18.97 -17.08
CA VAL A 240 -23.29 -18.45 -15.83
C VAL A 240 -23.77 -17.05 -15.44
N ASN A 241 -24.31 -16.29 -16.39
CA ASN A 241 -24.92 -14.98 -16.13
C ASN A 241 -26.27 -15.06 -15.39
N LYS A 242 -26.87 -16.24 -15.30
CA LYS A 242 -28.15 -16.47 -14.62
C LYS A 242 -28.01 -16.69 -13.12
N HIS A 243 -26.80 -17.00 -12.64
CA HIS A 243 -26.52 -17.23 -11.22
C HIS A 243 -26.38 -15.91 -10.49
N ILE A 244 -27.48 -15.42 -9.94
CA ILE A 244 -27.57 -14.18 -9.15
C ILE A 244 -28.23 -14.47 -7.79
N GLN A 245 -27.95 -13.64 -6.78
CA GLN A 245 -28.50 -13.77 -5.42
C GLN A 245 -28.15 -15.09 -4.71
N MET A 246 -27.01 -15.71 -5.07
CA MET A 246 -26.58 -17.00 -4.54
C MET A 246 -25.30 -16.88 -3.68
N GLY A 247 -24.98 -15.67 -3.25
CA GLY A 247 -23.82 -15.41 -2.38
C GLY A 247 -23.87 -16.23 -1.10
N ARG A 248 -22.70 -16.64 -0.62
CA ARG A 248 -22.54 -17.46 0.57
C ARG A 248 -21.33 -17.04 1.40
N ILE A 249 -21.28 -17.49 2.63
CA ILE A 249 -20.19 -17.22 3.57
C ILE A 249 -19.64 -18.55 4.04
N TRP A 250 -18.34 -18.77 3.84
CA TRP A 250 -17.61 -19.91 4.35
C TRP A 250 -17.05 -19.56 5.72
N ARG A 251 -17.19 -20.49 6.70
CA ARG A 251 -16.53 -20.44 7.99
C ARG A 251 -15.45 -21.51 8.03
N ILE A 252 -14.20 -21.09 8.12
CA ILE A 252 -13.04 -21.97 8.07
C ILE A 252 -12.35 -22.00 9.44
N ARG A 253 -12.03 -23.21 9.91
CA ARG A 253 -11.26 -23.46 11.12
C ARG A 253 -10.38 -24.70 10.93
N HIS A 254 -9.36 -24.84 11.77
CA HIS A 254 -8.64 -26.11 11.85
C HIS A 254 -9.51 -27.18 12.52
N GLN A 255 -9.40 -28.43 12.06
CA GLN A 255 -10.23 -29.54 12.55
C GLN A 255 -10.10 -29.76 14.06
N ASP A 256 -8.90 -29.57 14.63
CA ASP A 256 -8.60 -29.78 16.04
C ASP A 256 -9.05 -28.62 16.95
N HIS A 257 -9.57 -27.55 16.37
CA HIS A 257 -10.00 -26.36 17.11
C HIS A 257 -11.51 -26.14 17.02
N ARG A 258 -12.19 -26.24 18.14
CA ARG A 258 -13.61 -25.90 18.21
C ARG A 258 -13.80 -24.38 18.15
N PRO A 259 -14.83 -23.89 17.42
CA PRO A 259 -15.19 -22.47 17.45
C PRO A 259 -15.52 -22.03 18.87
N TYR A 260 -15.23 -20.75 19.17
CA TYR A 260 -15.69 -20.13 20.38
C TYR A 260 -17.23 -20.05 20.35
N GLN A 261 -17.90 -20.46 21.42
CA GLN A 261 -19.36 -20.63 21.39
C GLN A 261 -20.11 -19.44 22.00
N GLU A 262 -19.42 -18.57 22.72
CA GLU A 262 -20.02 -17.40 23.32
C GLU A 262 -20.47 -16.42 22.23
N LYS A 263 -21.74 -16.03 22.30
CA LYS A 263 -22.29 -15.02 21.40
C LYS A 263 -21.99 -13.64 21.96
N PRO A 264 -21.47 -12.70 21.14
CA PRO A 264 -21.23 -11.34 21.60
C PRO A 264 -22.51 -10.67 22.08
N GLN A 265 -22.48 -10.15 23.30
CA GLN A 265 -23.58 -9.35 23.89
C GLN A 265 -23.09 -7.95 24.30
N MET A 266 -21.97 -7.51 23.77
CA MET A 266 -21.18 -6.35 24.19
C MET A 266 -21.98 -5.04 24.23
N LEU A 267 -23.08 -4.94 23.49
CA LEU A 267 -23.94 -3.75 23.51
C LEU A 267 -24.69 -3.59 24.86
N SER A 268 -24.99 -4.70 25.53
CA SER A 268 -25.70 -4.71 26.82
C SER A 268 -24.78 -4.87 28.02
N GLU A 269 -23.49 -5.14 27.82
CA GLU A 269 -22.51 -5.32 28.88
C GLU A 269 -22.14 -4.00 29.57
N SER A 270 -21.73 -4.07 30.82
CA SER A 270 -21.18 -2.93 31.58
C SER A 270 -19.83 -2.48 31.07
N THR A 271 -19.34 -1.33 31.46
CA THR A 271 -18.00 -0.83 31.12
C THR A 271 -16.91 -1.75 31.66
N GLU A 272 -17.11 -2.30 32.85
CA GLU A 272 -16.20 -3.26 33.50
C GLU A 272 -16.11 -4.58 32.71
N GLU A 273 -17.24 -5.07 32.21
CA GLU A 273 -17.28 -6.27 31.36
C GLU A 273 -16.60 -6.02 30.02
N LEU A 274 -16.85 -4.88 29.41
CA LEU A 274 -16.18 -4.50 28.17
C LEU A 274 -14.64 -4.46 28.34
N VAL A 275 -14.14 -3.79 29.38
CA VAL A 275 -12.68 -3.68 29.59
C VAL A 275 -12.03 -5.06 29.74
N ARG A 276 -12.72 -6.05 30.30
CA ARG A 276 -12.21 -7.43 30.37
C ARG A 276 -11.98 -8.04 28.99
N HIS A 277 -12.81 -7.72 27.99
CA HIS A 277 -12.63 -8.22 26.63
C HIS A 277 -11.39 -7.69 25.91
N LEU A 278 -10.75 -6.62 26.40
CA LEU A 278 -9.44 -6.20 25.88
C LEU A 278 -8.35 -7.26 26.10
N GLN A 279 -8.56 -8.23 27.00
CA GLN A 279 -7.67 -9.37 27.24
C GLN A 279 -7.99 -10.59 26.37
N ASN A 280 -9.03 -10.52 25.54
CA ASN A 280 -9.42 -11.65 24.70
C ASN A 280 -8.32 -11.97 23.67
N PRO A 281 -7.94 -13.24 23.45
CA PRO A 281 -6.93 -13.61 22.48
C PRO A 281 -7.34 -13.32 21.03
N ILE A 282 -8.66 -13.20 20.75
CA ILE A 282 -9.19 -12.92 19.41
C ILE A 282 -9.26 -11.41 19.19
N GLY A 283 -8.62 -10.92 18.13
CA GLY A 283 -8.56 -9.49 17.81
C GLY A 283 -9.93 -8.83 17.66
N TRP A 284 -10.91 -9.54 17.13
CA TRP A 284 -12.27 -9.04 16.95
C TRP A 284 -12.89 -8.48 18.26
N TRP A 285 -12.69 -9.21 19.36
CA TRP A 285 -13.19 -8.77 20.67
C TRP A 285 -12.50 -7.50 21.16
N ARG A 286 -11.17 -7.45 21.06
CA ARG A 286 -10.39 -6.28 21.50
C ARG A 286 -10.75 -5.03 20.72
N ASP A 287 -10.82 -5.14 19.37
CA ASP A 287 -11.16 -4.02 18.49
C ASP A 287 -12.57 -3.52 18.72
N THR A 288 -13.54 -4.44 18.87
CA THR A 288 -14.93 -4.09 19.13
C THR A 288 -15.08 -3.43 20.49
N THR A 289 -14.42 -3.97 21.52
CA THR A 289 -14.39 -3.38 22.87
C THR A 289 -13.87 -1.95 22.86
N GLN A 290 -12.71 -1.72 22.24
CA GLN A 290 -12.12 -0.38 22.16
C GLN A 290 -13.09 0.62 21.54
N LYS A 291 -13.72 0.25 20.44
CA LYS A 291 -14.74 1.09 19.75
C LYS A 291 -15.92 1.39 20.67
N LEU A 292 -16.46 0.37 21.34
CA LEU A 292 -17.64 0.54 22.21
C LEU A 292 -17.34 1.39 23.43
N ILE A 293 -16.17 1.25 24.06
CA ILE A 293 -15.76 2.08 25.19
C ILE A 293 -15.68 3.56 24.77
N LEU A 294 -15.06 3.83 23.61
CA LEU A 294 -14.96 5.20 23.08
C LEU A 294 -16.33 5.80 22.73
N LEU A 295 -17.20 5.00 22.10
CA LEU A 295 -18.54 5.46 21.70
C LEU A 295 -19.47 5.69 22.90
N ARG A 296 -19.35 4.89 23.96
CA ARG A 296 -20.13 5.08 25.21
C ARG A 296 -19.66 6.29 26.00
N ASN A 297 -18.37 6.57 25.96
CA ASN A 297 -17.71 7.68 26.65
C ASN A 297 -17.96 7.71 28.17
N ASP A 298 -18.11 6.54 28.83
CA ASP A 298 -18.24 6.38 30.27
C ASP A 298 -16.87 6.54 30.95
N ARG A 299 -16.37 7.78 30.96
CA ARG A 299 -14.99 8.12 31.34
C ARG A 299 -14.68 7.79 32.80
N GLU A 300 -15.62 8.07 33.70
CA GLU A 300 -15.42 7.89 35.15
C GLU A 300 -15.11 6.43 35.49
N LYS A 301 -15.77 5.49 34.82
CA LYS A 301 -15.55 4.06 35.04
C LYS A 301 -14.42 3.51 34.17
N ALA A 302 -14.32 3.91 32.90
CA ALA A 302 -13.39 3.35 31.97
C ALA A 302 -11.93 3.71 32.29
N ILE A 303 -11.63 4.98 32.62
CA ILE A 303 -10.25 5.44 32.80
C ILE A 303 -9.51 4.64 33.88
N PRO A 304 -9.99 4.52 35.14
CA PRO A 304 -9.26 3.78 36.16
C PRO A 304 -9.09 2.29 35.83
N LEU A 305 -10.07 1.68 35.15
CA LEU A 305 -9.95 0.29 34.70
C LEU A 305 -8.90 0.11 33.61
N LEU A 306 -8.82 1.03 32.64
CA LEU A 306 -7.84 1.02 31.57
C LEU A 306 -6.42 1.29 32.08
N GLU A 307 -6.26 2.21 33.04
CA GLU A 307 -4.98 2.44 33.72
C GLU A 307 -4.53 1.19 34.50
N GLY A 308 -5.45 0.55 35.23
CA GLY A 308 -5.17 -0.72 35.89
C GLY A 308 -4.78 -1.82 34.92
N LEU A 309 -5.49 -1.94 33.79
CA LEU A 309 -5.14 -2.91 32.73
C LEU A 309 -3.74 -2.64 32.16
N PHE A 310 -3.39 -1.39 31.92
CA PHE A 310 -2.07 -1.01 31.45
C PHE A 310 -0.96 -1.41 32.43
N ARG A 311 -1.12 -1.11 33.72
CA ARG A 311 -0.07 -1.30 34.73
C ARG A 311 0.08 -2.77 35.17
N PHE A 312 -1.00 -3.51 35.29
CA PHE A 312 -0.98 -4.82 35.95
C PHE A 312 -1.04 -6.02 35.00
N THR A 313 -1.31 -5.81 33.71
CA THR A 313 -1.30 -6.90 32.71
C THR A 313 0.07 -7.12 32.14
N GLN A 314 0.52 -8.38 32.07
CA GLN A 314 1.83 -8.74 31.51
C GLN A 314 1.85 -8.75 29.98
N SER A 315 0.72 -9.14 29.35
CA SER A 315 0.60 -9.21 27.89
C SER A 315 0.61 -7.81 27.26
N PRO A 316 1.41 -7.55 26.22
CA PRO A 316 1.44 -6.23 25.59
C PRO A 316 0.15 -5.87 24.84
N LEU A 317 -0.58 -6.83 24.26
CA LEU A 317 -1.76 -6.51 23.44
C LEU A 317 -2.89 -5.82 24.20
N PRO A 318 -3.35 -6.33 25.37
CA PRO A 318 -4.34 -5.60 26.20
C PRO A 318 -3.86 -4.19 26.58
N ARG A 319 -2.58 -4.06 26.88
CA ARG A 319 -1.95 -2.80 27.30
C ARG A 319 -1.92 -1.77 26.17
N ILE A 320 -1.65 -2.20 24.94
CA ILE A 320 -1.71 -1.37 23.72
C ILE A 320 -3.14 -0.84 23.52
N HIS A 321 -4.14 -1.74 23.60
CA HIS A 321 -5.54 -1.33 23.48
C HIS A 321 -5.96 -0.37 24.61
N ALA A 322 -5.47 -0.59 25.83
CA ALA A 322 -5.71 0.33 26.95
C ALA A 322 -5.11 1.72 26.68
N LEU A 323 -3.87 1.80 26.23
CA LEU A 323 -3.21 3.07 25.88
C LEU A 323 -3.94 3.81 24.76
N TRP A 324 -4.33 3.12 23.69
CA TRP A 324 -5.06 3.76 22.59
C TRP A 324 -6.48 4.18 23.01
N THR A 325 -7.13 3.41 23.89
CA THR A 325 -8.46 3.79 24.42
C THR A 325 -8.34 5.03 25.30
N LEU A 326 -7.36 5.06 26.22
CA LEU A 326 -7.04 6.24 27.03
C LEU A 326 -6.72 7.46 26.16
N ASN A 327 -5.93 7.26 25.10
CA ASN A 327 -5.62 8.33 24.14
C ASN A 327 -6.88 8.87 23.44
N GLY A 328 -7.76 7.99 22.98
CA GLY A 328 -9.04 8.38 22.37
C GLY A 328 -9.97 9.13 23.33
N MET A 329 -9.83 8.87 24.62
CA MET A 329 -10.50 9.60 25.72
C MET A 329 -9.73 10.84 26.18
N GLN A 330 -8.58 11.18 25.60
CA GLN A 330 -7.72 12.28 26.06
C GLN A 330 -7.33 12.15 27.55
N ALA A 331 -7.05 10.93 28.00
CA ALA A 331 -6.78 10.58 29.39
C ALA A 331 -5.36 10.03 29.64
N ILE A 332 -4.45 10.23 28.69
CA ILE A 332 -3.03 9.89 28.88
C ILE A 332 -2.38 10.92 29.77
N THR A 333 -1.94 10.50 30.96
CA THR A 333 -1.24 11.39 31.92
C THR A 333 0.28 11.43 31.65
N PRO A 334 1.01 12.44 32.14
CA PRO A 334 2.47 12.49 32.06
C PRO A 334 3.16 11.26 32.67
N GLU A 335 2.58 10.71 33.75
CA GLU A 335 3.10 9.50 34.41
C GLU A 335 2.98 8.28 33.50
N ILE A 336 1.80 8.08 32.85
CA ILE A 336 1.59 7.00 31.88
C ILE A 336 2.57 7.13 30.69
N LYS A 337 2.81 8.35 30.19
CA LYS A 337 3.79 8.60 29.12
C LYS A 337 5.17 8.10 29.54
N LYS A 338 5.65 8.49 30.73
CA LYS A 338 6.96 8.08 31.23
C LYS A 338 7.04 6.57 31.48
N GLU A 339 6.03 5.99 32.14
CA GLU A 339 5.97 4.55 32.41
C GLU A 339 6.03 3.74 31.10
N ALA A 340 5.25 4.14 30.09
CA ALA A 340 5.18 3.44 28.81
C ALA A 340 6.43 3.60 27.94
N LEU A 341 7.10 4.75 27.97
CA LEU A 341 8.36 4.96 27.26
C LEU A 341 9.52 4.13 27.83
N MET A 342 9.46 3.80 29.13
CA MET A 342 10.47 2.97 29.81
C MET A 342 10.06 1.51 29.94
N ASP A 343 8.98 1.10 29.28
CA ASP A 343 8.48 -0.27 29.37
C ASP A 343 9.46 -1.28 28.74
N ARG A 344 9.52 -2.47 29.33
CA ARG A 344 10.35 -3.57 28.80
C ARG A 344 9.89 -4.07 27.43
N ALA A 345 8.59 -3.98 27.14
CA ALA A 345 8.02 -4.41 25.86
C ALA A 345 8.19 -3.29 24.80
N ALA A 346 8.91 -3.59 23.75
CA ALA A 346 9.15 -2.69 22.63
C ALA A 346 7.85 -2.15 22.01
N GLU A 347 6.85 -3.00 21.94
CA GLU A 347 5.53 -2.66 21.39
C GLU A 347 4.82 -1.55 22.20
N ILE A 348 5.01 -1.53 23.51
CA ILE A 348 4.47 -0.48 24.40
C ILE A 348 5.22 0.83 24.17
N ARG A 349 6.56 0.80 24.16
CA ARG A 349 7.37 1.99 23.87
C ARG A 349 7.01 2.59 22.50
N ARG A 350 6.92 1.74 21.47
CA ARG A 350 6.53 2.14 20.13
C ARG A 350 5.14 2.80 20.10
N THR A 351 4.16 2.21 20.78
CA THR A 351 2.80 2.75 20.87
C THR A 351 2.81 4.12 21.54
N MET A 352 3.56 4.28 22.62
CA MET A 352 3.64 5.57 23.32
C MET A 352 4.30 6.66 22.47
N VAL A 353 5.35 6.32 21.71
CA VAL A 353 5.95 7.26 20.73
C VAL A 353 4.90 7.75 19.71
N GLN A 354 4.04 6.87 19.21
CA GLN A 354 2.96 7.25 18.29
C GLN A 354 1.92 8.16 18.94
N ILE A 355 1.63 7.94 20.22
CA ILE A 355 0.67 8.74 21.01
C ILE A 355 1.24 10.13 21.32
N ILE A 356 2.53 10.24 21.60
CA ILE A 356 3.21 11.51 21.88
C ILE A 356 3.39 12.37 20.62
N GLU A 357 3.53 11.77 19.46
CA GLU A 357 3.89 12.46 18.20
C GLU A 357 3.08 13.72 17.90
N PRO A 358 1.73 13.77 18.10
CA PRO A 358 0.97 15.00 17.86
C PRO A 358 1.36 16.18 18.76
N GLY A 359 2.04 15.92 19.88
CA GLY A 359 2.55 16.93 20.83
C GLY A 359 3.96 17.43 20.52
N LEU A 360 4.58 16.98 19.41
CA LEU A 360 5.90 17.47 19.01
C LEU A 360 5.79 18.84 18.29
N PRO A 361 6.77 19.77 18.50
CA PRO A 361 8.05 19.57 19.22
C PRO A 361 8.01 19.73 20.74
N GLU A 362 6.91 20.20 21.33
CA GLU A 362 6.84 20.59 22.74
C GLU A 362 7.17 19.42 23.70
N GLU A 363 6.90 18.19 23.26
CA GLU A 363 7.14 16.98 24.04
C GLU A 363 8.44 16.21 23.65
N VAL A 364 9.33 16.81 22.88
CA VAL A 364 10.57 16.14 22.42
C VAL A 364 11.43 15.64 23.59
N ASP A 365 11.48 16.37 24.69
CA ASP A 365 12.26 16.02 25.88
C ASP A 365 11.83 14.67 26.49
N LEU A 366 10.57 14.26 26.34
CA LEU A 366 10.09 12.95 26.79
C LEU A 366 10.73 11.79 26.02
N LEU A 367 11.16 12.02 24.78
CA LEU A 367 11.74 11.03 23.89
C LEU A 367 13.27 10.90 24.02
N LEU A 368 13.96 11.88 24.62
CA LEU A 368 15.42 11.87 24.79
C LEU A 368 15.97 10.63 25.52
N PRO A 369 15.29 10.07 26.57
CA PRO A 369 15.75 8.85 27.22
C PRO A 369 15.87 7.64 26.30
N LEU A 370 15.23 7.66 25.13
CA LEU A 370 15.29 6.60 24.11
C LEU A 370 16.45 6.78 23.10
N GLU A 371 17.41 7.65 23.37
CA GLU A 371 18.57 7.87 22.48
C GLU A 371 19.34 6.57 22.16
N ASN A 372 19.38 5.64 23.10
CA ASN A 372 20.06 4.35 22.95
C ASN A 372 19.07 3.19 22.76
N GLU A 373 17.90 3.44 22.19
CA GLU A 373 16.92 2.40 21.91
C GLU A 373 17.54 1.30 21.03
N ARG A 374 17.35 0.04 21.44
CA ARG A 374 17.95 -1.13 20.78
C ARG A 374 16.99 -1.90 19.87
N ASP A 375 15.69 -1.76 20.09
CA ASP A 375 14.71 -2.40 19.22
C ASP A 375 14.55 -1.56 17.95
N PRO A 376 14.86 -2.11 16.76
CA PRO A 376 14.83 -1.35 15.52
C PRO A 376 13.42 -0.87 15.16
N ARG A 377 12.36 -1.56 15.60
CA ARG A 377 10.97 -1.16 15.33
C ARG A 377 10.57 0.08 16.13
N VAL A 378 11.13 0.24 17.35
CA VAL A 378 10.95 1.45 18.17
C VAL A 378 11.78 2.58 17.61
N ALA A 379 13.04 2.31 17.23
CA ALA A 379 13.93 3.30 16.62
C ALA A 379 13.35 3.83 15.30
N GLU A 380 12.83 2.95 14.44
CA GLU A 380 12.13 3.33 13.20
C GLU A 380 10.97 4.29 13.48
N GLN A 381 10.10 3.94 14.45
CA GLN A 381 8.96 4.77 14.82
C GLN A 381 9.40 6.12 15.40
N LEU A 382 10.39 6.13 16.31
CA LEU A 382 10.96 7.36 16.87
C LEU A 382 11.44 8.30 15.77
N ILE A 383 12.22 7.78 14.83
CA ILE A 383 12.78 8.55 13.72
C ILE A 383 11.66 9.15 12.86
N PHE A 384 10.61 8.38 12.54
CA PHE A 384 9.47 8.90 11.80
C PHE A 384 8.74 10.00 12.58
N SER A 385 8.49 9.79 13.88
CA SER A 385 7.80 10.78 14.72
C SER A 385 8.62 12.05 14.87
N LEU A 386 9.91 11.94 15.17
CA LEU A 386 10.82 13.07 15.27
C LEU A 386 10.98 13.82 13.94
N GLY A 387 10.89 13.12 12.80
CA GLY A 387 10.93 13.73 11.47
C GLY A 387 9.71 14.60 11.12
N THR A 388 8.69 14.64 11.98
CA THR A 388 7.53 15.54 11.81
C THR A 388 7.80 16.98 12.26
N THR A 389 8.89 17.23 12.98
CA THR A 389 9.30 18.53 13.50
C THR A 389 10.69 18.95 12.97
N ASP A 390 10.94 20.26 12.97
CA ASP A 390 12.25 20.86 12.64
C ASP A 390 13.07 21.19 13.91
N ASP A 391 12.75 20.58 15.05
CA ASP A 391 13.45 20.79 16.31
C ASP A 391 14.89 20.25 16.28
N PRO A 392 15.91 21.03 16.69
CA PRO A 392 17.31 20.60 16.66
C PRO A 392 17.63 19.41 17.58
N GLN A 393 16.90 19.22 18.69
CA GLN A 393 17.08 18.06 19.57
C GLN A 393 16.53 16.80 18.90
N ALA A 394 15.37 16.92 18.22
CA ALA A 394 14.80 15.84 17.42
C ALA A 394 15.78 15.39 16.33
N GLU A 395 16.43 16.34 15.64
CA GLU A 395 17.43 16.02 14.62
C GLU A 395 18.62 15.26 15.19
N LYS A 396 19.18 15.69 16.33
CA LYS A 396 20.28 15.01 17.00
C LYS A 396 19.89 13.58 17.42
N LEU A 397 18.70 13.42 17.97
CA LEU A 397 18.19 12.10 18.39
C LEU A 397 18.01 11.15 17.18
N ILE A 398 17.50 11.64 16.05
CA ILE A 398 17.46 10.87 14.79
C ILE A 398 18.86 10.41 14.38
N GLN A 399 19.85 11.30 14.43
CA GLN A 399 21.22 10.98 14.04
C GLN A 399 21.86 9.93 14.97
N SER A 400 21.60 9.99 16.27
CA SER A 400 22.07 9.00 17.25
C SER A 400 21.46 7.63 16.98
N LEU A 401 20.14 7.55 16.87
CA LEU A 401 19.39 6.32 16.58
C LEU A 401 19.84 5.68 15.26
N ALA A 402 19.94 6.47 14.19
CA ALA A 402 20.40 5.98 12.89
C ALA A 402 21.81 5.40 12.95
N SER A 403 22.69 6.03 13.73
CA SER A 403 24.09 5.55 13.92
C SER A 403 24.15 4.22 14.67
N GLY A 404 23.18 3.93 15.53
CA GLY A 404 23.06 2.67 16.27
C GLY A 404 22.46 1.51 15.45
N HIS A 405 21.75 1.80 14.35
CA HIS A 405 20.97 0.83 13.58
C HIS A 405 21.32 0.77 12.09
N LEU A 406 22.59 0.95 11.72
CA LEU A 406 23.03 1.03 10.31
C LEU A 406 22.71 -0.21 9.47
N ALA A 407 22.55 -1.38 10.10
CA ALA A 407 22.23 -2.63 9.41
C ALA A 407 20.72 -2.82 9.16
N ASP A 408 19.85 -2.07 9.85
CA ASP A 408 18.41 -2.20 9.71
C ASP A 408 17.88 -1.32 8.57
N GLN A 409 17.25 -1.95 7.58
CA GLN A 409 16.75 -1.26 6.38
C GLN A 409 15.54 -0.37 6.68
N GLY A 410 14.69 -0.76 7.65
CA GLY A 410 13.53 0.04 8.08
C GLY A 410 13.98 1.33 8.75
N VAL A 411 14.91 1.25 9.70
CA VAL A 411 15.50 2.40 10.39
C VAL A 411 16.21 3.33 9.40
N MET A 412 16.96 2.77 8.45
CA MET A 412 17.69 3.57 7.46
C MET A 412 16.74 4.28 6.48
N LEU A 413 15.63 3.63 6.11
CA LEU A 413 14.58 4.25 5.32
C LEU A 413 13.90 5.39 6.09
N ALA A 414 13.52 5.13 7.34
CA ALA A 414 12.95 6.15 8.23
C ALA A 414 13.87 7.37 8.37
N THR A 415 15.15 7.15 8.59
CA THR A 415 16.18 8.20 8.66
C THR A 415 16.22 9.03 7.38
N THR A 416 16.23 8.36 6.25
CA THR A 416 16.30 9.03 4.95
C THR A 416 15.07 9.90 4.71
N ILE A 417 13.87 9.39 5.02
CA ILE A 417 12.62 10.12 4.87
C ILE A 417 12.56 11.32 5.82
N SER A 418 12.94 11.12 7.07
CA SER A 418 12.83 12.13 8.14
C SER A 418 13.87 13.24 8.04
N LEU A 419 15.07 12.91 7.57
CA LEU A 419 16.17 13.88 7.37
C LEU A 419 16.24 14.39 5.92
N TRP A 420 15.18 14.24 5.16
CA TRP A 420 15.13 14.67 3.77
C TRP A 420 15.20 16.21 3.64
N GLY A 421 16.20 16.72 2.96
CA GLY A 421 16.37 18.14 2.69
C GLY A 421 17.84 18.58 2.71
N LYS A 422 18.11 19.82 2.29
CA LYS A 422 19.48 20.35 2.15
C LYS A 422 20.31 20.32 3.43
N LYS A 423 19.70 20.43 4.59
CA LYS A 423 20.37 20.46 5.89
C LYS A 423 20.94 19.09 6.29
N HIS A 424 20.35 18.01 5.76
CA HIS A 424 20.60 16.65 6.27
C HIS A 424 21.40 15.77 5.31
N LEU A 425 21.55 16.19 4.06
CA LEU A 425 22.37 15.48 3.06
C LEU A 425 23.80 15.20 3.54
N PRO A 426 24.51 16.15 4.20
CA PRO A 426 25.83 15.90 4.75
C PRO A 426 25.87 14.74 5.74
N PHE A 427 24.84 14.56 6.57
CA PHE A 427 24.77 13.45 7.52
C PHE A 427 24.63 12.10 6.81
N ILE A 428 23.76 12.00 5.80
CA ILE A 428 23.59 10.78 5.00
C ILE A 428 24.90 10.42 4.27
N GLN A 429 25.59 11.41 3.70
CA GLN A 429 26.90 11.24 3.08
C GLN A 429 27.96 10.81 4.11
N GLN A 430 27.93 11.39 5.30
CA GLN A 430 28.83 11.04 6.41
C GLN A 430 28.60 9.60 6.88
N ILE A 431 27.36 9.12 6.98
CA ILE A 431 27.07 7.71 7.31
C ILE A 431 27.66 6.78 6.24
N LYS A 432 27.48 7.10 4.95
CA LYS A 432 28.05 6.31 3.86
C LYS A 432 29.58 6.21 3.91
N SER A 433 30.25 7.25 4.39
CA SER A 433 31.71 7.29 4.49
C SER A 433 32.27 6.63 5.77
N LYS A 434 31.42 6.25 6.74
CA LYS A 434 31.87 5.64 7.99
C LYS A 434 32.28 4.18 7.83
N LYS A 435 33.40 3.76 8.42
CA LYS A 435 33.80 2.35 8.56
C LYS A 435 32.71 1.45 9.17
N ALA A 436 31.79 2.01 9.96
CA ALA A 436 30.64 1.29 10.49
C ALA A 436 29.69 0.77 9.39
N PHE A 437 29.54 1.52 8.29
CA PHE A 437 28.77 1.08 7.12
C PHE A 437 29.46 -0.05 6.35
N GLU A 438 30.78 -0.11 6.41
CA GLU A 438 31.56 -1.21 5.81
C GLU A 438 31.37 -2.55 6.53
N LYS A 439 30.96 -2.53 7.82
CA LYS A 439 30.66 -3.74 8.60
C LYS A 439 29.29 -4.35 8.29
N VAL A 440 28.40 -3.62 7.63
CA VAL A 440 27.12 -4.15 7.14
C VAL A 440 27.41 -5.16 6.04
N SER A 441 26.73 -6.31 6.02
CA SER A 441 26.97 -7.36 5.02
C SER A 441 26.84 -6.82 3.60
N LYS A 442 27.53 -7.42 2.62
CA LYS A 442 27.49 -6.97 1.22
C LYS A 442 26.08 -6.96 0.67
N ASP A 443 25.27 -7.94 1.04
CA ASP A 443 23.89 -8.07 0.57
C ASP A 443 22.97 -7.01 1.20
N GLN A 444 23.14 -6.74 2.49
CA GLN A 444 22.44 -5.67 3.21
C GLN A 444 22.85 -4.29 2.68
N ARG A 445 24.16 -4.06 2.41
CA ARG A 445 24.62 -2.81 1.79
C ARG A 445 24.04 -2.60 0.41
N GLY A 446 23.96 -3.64 -0.41
CA GLY A 446 23.45 -3.55 -1.78
C GLY A 446 22.02 -3.02 -1.87
N SER A 447 21.12 -3.49 -0.99
CA SER A 447 19.74 -3.01 -0.95
C SER A 447 19.60 -1.62 -0.35
N THR A 448 20.35 -1.31 0.72
CA THR A 448 20.39 0.03 1.33
C THR A 448 21.05 1.05 0.39
N ASP A 449 22.15 0.68 -0.27
CA ASP A 449 22.79 1.53 -1.27
C ASP A 449 21.90 1.79 -2.49
N MET A 450 21.14 0.81 -2.97
CA MET A 450 20.18 1.02 -4.05
C MET A 450 19.06 1.98 -3.63
N ALA A 451 18.50 1.84 -2.42
CA ALA A 451 17.50 2.75 -1.90
C ALA A 451 18.07 4.17 -1.76
N TRP A 452 19.24 4.30 -1.17
CA TRP A 452 19.90 5.61 -1.00
C TRP A 452 20.35 6.23 -2.31
N ASN A 453 20.90 5.45 -3.25
CA ASN A 453 21.29 5.95 -4.56
C ASN A 453 20.06 6.38 -5.38
N ARG A 454 18.91 5.69 -5.28
CA ARG A 454 17.64 6.16 -5.85
C ARG A 454 17.21 7.50 -5.25
N ILE A 455 17.27 7.62 -3.93
CA ILE A 455 16.89 8.84 -3.22
C ILE A 455 17.86 9.98 -3.55
N LEU A 456 19.16 9.75 -3.51
CA LEU A 456 20.18 10.75 -3.85
C LEU A 456 20.12 11.15 -5.34
N SER A 457 19.92 10.18 -6.25
CA SER A 457 19.81 10.48 -7.68
C SER A 457 18.48 11.17 -8.04
N SER A 458 17.40 10.89 -7.33
CA SER A 458 16.16 11.67 -7.49
C SER A 458 16.29 13.07 -6.90
N TRP A 459 17.08 13.25 -5.85
CA TRP A 459 17.39 14.55 -5.28
C TRP A 459 18.29 15.37 -6.20
N ASP A 460 19.36 14.79 -6.76
CA ASP A 460 20.23 15.46 -7.74
C ASP A 460 19.45 15.88 -8.99
N ARG A 461 18.56 15.01 -9.48
CA ARG A 461 17.62 15.35 -10.58
C ARG A 461 16.70 16.48 -10.17
N GLY A 462 16.13 16.47 -8.97
CA GLY A 462 15.27 17.54 -8.47
C GLY A 462 15.97 18.87 -8.31
N MET A 463 17.24 18.87 -7.92
CA MET A 463 18.07 20.09 -7.83
C MET A 463 18.42 20.66 -9.21
N LYS A 464 18.72 19.80 -10.20
CA LYS A 464 18.93 20.18 -11.59
C LYS A 464 17.63 20.75 -12.18
N PHE A 465 16.52 20.06 -11.95
CA PHE A 465 15.17 20.46 -12.30
C PHE A 465 14.82 21.88 -11.81
N ALA A 466 15.17 22.23 -10.56
CA ALA A 466 14.88 23.54 -10.00
C ALA A 466 15.70 24.67 -10.65
N LYS A 467 16.82 24.36 -11.31
CA LYS A 467 17.66 25.34 -12.02
C LYS A 467 17.28 25.52 -13.49
N ASP A 468 16.90 24.43 -14.14
CA ASP A 468 16.85 24.36 -15.62
C ASP A 468 15.47 24.65 -16.21
N PHE A 469 14.39 24.69 -15.39
CA PHE A 469 13.02 24.87 -15.88
C PHE A 469 12.30 26.04 -15.24
N ASP A 470 11.51 26.74 -16.02
CA ASP A 470 10.57 27.76 -15.53
C ASP A 470 9.39 27.13 -14.74
N THR A 471 8.55 27.97 -14.15
CA THR A 471 7.44 27.52 -13.29
C THR A 471 6.41 26.68 -14.05
N THR A 472 6.17 26.96 -15.32
CA THR A 472 5.19 26.25 -16.17
C THR A 472 5.66 24.86 -16.49
N HIS A 473 6.89 24.71 -16.96
CA HIS A 473 7.51 23.43 -17.28
C HIS A 473 7.65 22.54 -16.05
N ARG A 474 8.02 23.12 -14.89
CA ARG A 474 8.05 22.37 -13.62
C ARG A 474 6.69 21.78 -13.26
N LYS A 475 5.61 22.58 -13.46
CA LYS A 475 4.25 22.11 -13.18
C LYS A 475 3.81 21.01 -14.14
N MET A 476 4.15 21.11 -15.42
CA MET A 476 3.89 20.06 -16.42
C MET A 476 4.59 18.75 -16.04
N ILE A 477 5.87 18.80 -15.70
CA ILE A 477 6.64 17.62 -15.31
C ILE A 477 6.06 16.99 -14.03
N GLN A 478 5.71 17.79 -13.02
CA GLN A 478 5.09 17.29 -11.76
C GLN A 478 3.72 16.64 -11.99
N ASN A 479 2.92 17.20 -12.89
CA ASN A 479 1.62 16.64 -13.25
C ASN A 479 1.80 15.34 -14.05
N GLY A 480 2.71 15.33 -15.02
CA GLY A 480 3.04 14.17 -15.84
C GLY A 480 3.60 13.01 -15.01
N GLU A 481 4.41 13.33 -14.03
CA GLU A 481 4.93 12.35 -13.08
C GLU A 481 3.80 11.64 -12.32
N ARG A 482 2.84 12.39 -11.79
CA ARG A 482 1.67 11.77 -11.13
C ARG A 482 0.92 10.82 -12.06
N LEU A 483 0.75 11.22 -13.33
CA LEU A 483 0.10 10.36 -14.33
C LEU A 483 0.91 9.11 -14.62
N TYR A 484 2.23 9.22 -14.72
CA TYR A 484 3.11 8.07 -14.92
C TYR A 484 3.01 7.07 -13.76
N PHE A 485 3.14 7.56 -12.54
CA PHE A 485 3.06 6.69 -11.35
C PHE A 485 1.68 6.06 -11.14
N GLN A 486 0.63 6.75 -11.57
CA GLN A 486 -0.73 6.25 -11.49
C GLN A 486 -1.05 5.16 -12.53
N HIS A 487 -0.48 5.26 -13.74
CA HIS A 487 -0.94 4.45 -14.87
C HIS A 487 0.14 3.60 -15.56
N CYS A 488 1.43 3.94 -15.43
CA CYS A 488 2.49 3.36 -16.26
C CYS A 488 3.46 2.45 -15.48
N THR A 489 3.61 2.67 -14.17
CA THR A 489 4.59 1.96 -13.35
C THR A 489 4.33 0.47 -13.22
N SER A 490 3.09 0.02 -13.34
CA SER A 490 2.73 -1.40 -13.29
C SER A 490 3.42 -2.25 -14.37
N CYS A 491 3.73 -1.65 -15.52
CA CYS A 491 4.39 -2.33 -16.63
C CYS A 491 5.81 -1.83 -16.85
N HIS A 492 6.03 -0.51 -16.76
CA HIS A 492 7.33 0.11 -17.06
C HIS A 492 8.26 0.25 -15.85
N GLY A 493 7.76 -0.01 -14.64
CA GLY A 493 8.53 0.18 -13.39
C GLY A 493 8.66 1.65 -12.98
N ALA A 494 8.95 1.90 -11.72
CA ALA A 494 9.21 3.25 -11.22
C ALA A 494 10.54 3.84 -11.74
N ASP A 495 11.46 2.98 -12.17
CA ASP A 495 12.76 3.34 -12.73
C ASP A 495 12.77 3.37 -14.28
N GLY A 496 11.64 3.12 -14.91
CA GLY A 496 11.48 3.12 -16.35
C GLY A 496 12.15 1.95 -17.08
N LYS A 497 12.66 0.94 -16.38
CA LYS A 497 13.43 -0.18 -17.01
C LYS A 497 12.55 -1.35 -17.47
N GLY A 498 11.25 -1.28 -17.21
CA GLY A 498 10.31 -2.39 -17.40
C GLY A 498 10.27 -3.32 -16.18
N VAL A 499 9.08 -3.76 -15.83
CA VAL A 499 8.91 -4.72 -14.72
C VAL A 499 9.25 -6.11 -15.20
N GLN A 500 10.20 -6.75 -14.56
CA GLN A 500 10.58 -8.13 -14.85
C GLN A 500 9.46 -9.08 -14.41
N VAL A 501 9.14 -10.05 -15.26
CA VAL A 501 8.20 -11.13 -14.92
C VAL A 501 8.92 -12.10 -13.97
N PRO A 502 8.44 -12.30 -12.76
CA PRO A 502 9.09 -13.14 -11.77
C PRO A 502 9.41 -14.54 -12.29
N GLY A 503 10.64 -15.01 -12.06
CA GLY A 503 11.10 -16.32 -12.48
C GLY A 503 11.42 -16.47 -13.98
N THR A 504 11.46 -15.37 -14.72
CA THR A 504 11.81 -15.34 -16.17
C THR A 504 12.75 -14.18 -16.49
N ASP A 505 13.38 -14.22 -17.67
CA ASP A 505 14.14 -13.09 -18.22
C ASP A 505 13.25 -12.10 -18.99
N GLN A 506 11.95 -12.31 -19.00
CA GLN A 506 11.00 -11.45 -19.71
C GLN A 506 10.60 -10.24 -18.88
N HIS A 507 10.28 -9.14 -19.56
CA HIS A 507 9.72 -7.93 -18.96
C HIS A 507 8.28 -7.71 -19.45
N LEU A 508 7.46 -7.07 -18.62
CA LEU A 508 6.08 -6.71 -18.97
C LEU A 508 6.06 -5.68 -20.11
N ALA A 509 6.98 -4.72 -20.09
CA ALA A 509 7.07 -3.66 -21.08
C ALA A 509 8.55 -3.31 -21.35
N PRO A 510 8.86 -2.65 -22.50
CA PRO A 510 10.22 -2.23 -22.81
C PRO A 510 10.75 -1.18 -21.83
N SER A 511 12.07 -1.13 -21.69
CA SER A 511 12.75 -0.04 -20.99
C SER A 511 12.49 1.29 -21.70
N LEU A 512 12.14 2.31 -20.91
CA LEU A 512 12.04 3.69 -21.37
C LEU A 512 13.43 4.37 -21.40
N VAL A 513 14.36 3.90 -20.56
CA VAL A 513 15.71 4.46 -20.39
C VAL A 513 16.51 4.42 -21.68
N ASP A 514 16.39 3.31 -22.44
CA ASP A 514 17.12 3.10 -23.68
C ASP A 514 16.23 3.24 -24.92
N SER A 515 15.02 3.78 -24.74
CA SER A 515 14.05 3.88 -25.83
C SER A 515 14.39 5.00 -26.80
N LYS A 516 14.68 4.64 -28.05
CA LYS A 516 14.94 5.60 -29.13
C LYS A 516 13.77 6.57 -29.34
N ARG A 517 12.53 6.16 -29.05
CA ARG A 517 11.34 7.00 -29.17
C ARG A 517 11.23 8.02 -28.04
N VAL A 518 11.59 7.63 -26.82
CA VAL A 518 11.62 8.56 -25.68
C VAL A 518 12.69 9.63 -25.89
N HIS A 519 13.83 9.25 -26.49
CA HIS A 519 14.92 10.15 -26.84
C HIS A 519 14.69 10.91 -28.17
N GLY A 520 13.76 10.42 -29.01
CA GLY A 520 13.49 10.95 -30.34
C GLY A 520 12.52 12.13 -30.39
N LYS A 521 11.93 12.37 -31.55
CA LYS A 521 10.97 13.44 -31.77
C LYS A 521 9.57 13.09 -31.22
N PRO A 522 8.77 14.09 -30.77
CA PRO A 522 7.39 13.88 -30.32
C PRO A 522 6.51 13.17 -31.34
N GLU A 523 6.77 13.33 -32.64
CA GLU A 523 6.01 12.74 -33.76
C GLU A 523 6.03 11.21 -33.75
N GLN A 524 7.02 10.58 -33.13
CA GLN A 524 7.10 9.11 -32.97
C GLN A 524 6.53 8.63 -31.63
N LEU A 525 6.50 9.51 -30.64
CA LEU A 525 6.05 9.16 -29.29
C LEU A 525 4.55 9.41 -29.09
N VAL A 526 4.04 10.59 -29.50
CA VAL A 526 2.64 11.00 -29.30
C VAL A 526 1.64 10.02 -29.98
N PRO A 527 1.83 9.62 -31.26
CA PRO A 527 0.90 8.70 -31.93
C PRO A 527 0.76 7.36 -31.20
N LEU A 528 1.84 6.84 -30.64
CA LEU A 528 1.85 5.63 -29.82
C LEU A 528 0.87 5.74 -28.63
N PHE A 529 0.89 6.86 -27.91
CA PHE A 529 -0.01 7.07 -26.78
C PHE A 529 -1.44 7.36 -27.21
N LEU A 530 -1.66 7.92 -28.38
CA LEU A 530 -3.00 8.19 -28.92
C LEU A 530 -3.74 6.90 -29.32
N HIS A 531 -3.05 5.91 -29.89
CA HIS A 531 -3.67 4.72 -30.49
C HIS A 531 -3.21 3.38 -29.88
N GLY A 532 -2.16 3.40 -29.04
CA GLY A 532 -1.56 2.18 -28.48
C GLY A 532 -0.47 1.59 -29.38
N LEU A 533 0.18 0.54 -28.88
CA LEU A 533 1.25 -0.19 -29.57
C LEU A 533 1.06 -1.69 -29.38
N MET A 534 1.25 -2.47 -30.44
CA MET A 534 1.13 -3.92 -30.41
C MET A 534 2.27 -4.62 -31.14
N GLY A 535 2.50 -5.89 -30.78
CA GLY A 535 3.50 -6.75 -31.41
C GLY A 535 4.91 -6.58 -30.85
N PRO A 536 5.91 -7.22 -31.51
CA PRO A 536 7.29 -7.13 -31.09
C PRO A 536 7.84 -5.70 -31.22
N ILE A 537 8.64 -5.27 -30.26
CA ILE A 537 9.30 -3.98 -30.26
C ILE A 537 10.79 -4.25 -30.40
N GLU A 538 11.41 -3.72 -31.48
CA GLU A 538 12.81 -3.99 -31.84
C GLU A 538 13.15 -5.49 -31.87
N GLY A 539 12.20 -6.30 -32.35
CA GLY A 539 12.34 -7.77 -32.46
C GLY A 539 12.16 -8.54 -31.15
N LYS A 540 11.84 -7.86 -30.03
CA LYS A 540 11.60 -8.49 -28.73
C LYS A 540 10.11 -8.52 -28.40
N ASN A 541 9.66 -9.64 -27.87
CA ASN A 541 8.32 -9.78 -27.31
C ASN A 541 8.33 -9.39 -25.83
N TYR A 542 7.28 -8.71 -25.40
CA TYR A 542 7.05 -8.33 -24.01
C TYR A 542 5.77 -9.00 -23.51
N SER A 543 5.76 -9.42 -22.25
CA SER A 543 4.66 -10.22 -21.69
C SER A 543 3.30 -9.50 -21.66
N ALA A 544 3.28 -8.17 -21.64
CA ALA A 544 2.04 -7.41 -21.78
C ALA A 544 1.45 -7.49 -23.20
N GLY A 545 2.27 -7.71 -24.23
CA GLY A 545 1.88 -7.91 -25.64
C GLY A 545 1.19 -6.72 -26.31
N TYR A 546 0.68 -5.79 -25.53
CA TYR A 546 -0.10 -4.63 -25.97
C TYR A 546 0.03 -3.47 -24.99
N MET A 547 0.32 -2.29 -25.49
CA MET A 547 0.22 -1.03 -24.76
C MET A 547 -1.08 -0.33 -25.16
N ALA A 548 -2.00 -0.19 -24.24
CA ALA A 548 -3.27 0.50 -24.47
C ALA A 548 -3.08 2.01 -24.74
N PRO A 549 -3.94 2.65 -25.55
CA PRO A 549 -3.91 4.10 -25.75
C PRO A 549 -4.20 4.85 -24.44
N ALA A 550 -3.68 6.06 -24.31
CA ALA A 550 -3.81 6.90 -23.11
C ALA A 550 -5.27 7.13 -22.68
N LYS A 551 -6.20 7.17 -23.61
CA LYS A 551 -7.65 7.26 -23.33
C LYS A 551 -8.18 6.11 -22.48
N ALA A 552 -7.60 4.92 -22.59
CA ALA A 552 -8.00 3.75 -21.77
C ALA A 552 -7.67 3.96 -20.27
N PHE A 553 -6.79 4.91 -19.97
CA PHE A 553 -6.41 5.31 -18.61
C PHE A 553 -7.06 6.65 -18.20
N GLY A 554 -8.06 7.14 -18.94
CA GLY A 554 -8.71 8.43 -18.68
C GLY A 554 -7.86 9.65 -19.02
N ILE A 555 -6.80 9.48 -19.80
CA ILE A 555 -5.92 10.57 -20.26
C ILE A 555 -6.35 10.98 -21.69
N GLU A 556 -7.50 11.65 -21.78
CA GLU A 556 -8.08 12.07 -23.06
C GLU A 556 -7.69 13.50 -23.47
N ARG A 557 -7.46 14.37 -22.50
CA ARG A 557 -7.14 15.78 -22.74
C ARG A 557 -5.71 15.94 -23.23
N GLU A 558 -5.51 16.81 -24.21
CA GLU A 558 -4.20 17.08 -24.82
C GLU A 558 -3.17 17.58 -23.81
N ASP A 559 -3.58 18.48 -22.91
CA ASP A 559 -2.71 19.03 -21.86
C ASP A 559 -2.23 17.92 -20.90
N ARG A 560 -3.09 16.98 -20.53
CA ARG A 560 -2.72 15.85 -19.67
C ARG A 560 -1.76 14.89 -20.34
N LEU A 561 -1.98 14.63 -21.64
CA LEU A 561 -1.07 13.79 -22.41
C LEU A 561 0.28 14.49 -22.61
N ALA A 562 0.28 15.78 -22.89
CA ALA A 562 1.48 16.59 -23.00
C ALA A 562 2.29 16.58 -21.68
N GLU A 563 1.63 16.74 -20.52
CA GLU A 563 2.24 16.62 -19.19
C GLU A 563 2.91 15.24 -18.99
N LEU A 564 2.20 14.14 -19.30
CA LEU A 564 2.73 12.78 -19.16
C LEU A 564 3.96 12.55 -20.03
N LEU A 565 3.89 12.95 -21.29
CA LEU A 565 4.98 12.76 -22.25
C LEU A 565 6.19 13.64 -21.94
N THR A 566 5.98 14.85 -21.49
CA THR A 566 7.02 15.76 -20.99
C THR A 566 7.76 15.11 -19.82
N TYR A 567 7.02 14.51 -18.84
CA TYR A 567 7.66 13.81 -17.75
C TYR A 567 8.48 12.59 -18.22
N ILE A 568 7.92 11.72 -19.09
CA ILE A 568 8.63 10.55 -19.61
C ILE A 568 9.93 10.95 -20.31
N ARG A 569 9.90 12.02 -21.12
CA ARG A 569 11.08 12.54 -21.83
C ARG A 569 12.07 13.17 -20.85
N TYR A 570 11.60 13.89 -19.85
CA TYR A 570 12.44 14.43 -18.78
C TYR A 570 13.13 13.33 -17.95
N ALA A 571 12.36 12.30 -17.54
CA ALA A 571 12.85 11.28 -16.64
C ALA A 571 13.88 10.33 -17.31
N TRP A 572 13.67 9.99 -18.57
CA TRP A 572 14.45 8.99 -19.29
C TRP A 572 14.92 9.43 -20.68
N GLY A 573 14.57 10.62 -21.14
CA GLY A 573 14.97 11.18 -22.41
C GLY A 573 16.21 12.09 -22.33
N LYS A 574 16.48 12.83 -23.39
CA LYS A 574 17.48 13.90 -23.41
C LYS A 574 16.90 15.17 -22.79
N GLU A 575 17.75 15.90 -22.08
CA GLU A 575 17.40 17.13 -21.37
C GLU A 575 16.76 18.18 -22.29
N GLY A 576 15.68 18.79 -21.87
CA GLY A 576 15.16 20.06 -22.39
C GLY A 576 13.92 20.01 -23.28
N ASP A 577 13.45 18.86 -23.75
CA ASP A 577 12.34 18.82 -24.71
C ASP A 577 10.98 18.58 -24.03
N CYS A 578 10.22 19.65 -23.82
CA CYS A 578 8.79 19.55 -23.47
C CYS A 578 7.96 19.13 -24.69
N VAL A 579 6.88 18.40 -24.43
CA VAL A 579 5.85 18.10 -25.44
C VAL A 579 4.72 19.12 -25.22
N GLU A 580 4.56 20.01 -26.19
CA GLU A 580 3.52 21.04 -26.11
C GLU A 580 2.14 20.44 -26.39
N LYS A 581 1.12 21.04 -25.80
CA LYS A 581 -0.29 20.65 -26.00
C LYS A 581 -0.69 20.73 -27.47
N GLU A 582 -0.23 21.75 -28.17
CA GLU A 582 -0.47 21.99 -29.60
C GLU A 582 0.08 20.86 -30.44
N THR A 583 1.27 20.37 -30.15
CA THR A 583 1.87 19.19 -30.80
C THR A 583 0.98 17.95 -30.62
N VAL A 584 0.45 17.73 -29.44
CA VAL A 584 -0.48 16.61 -29.19
C VAL A 584 -1.78 16.77 -29.99
N SER A 585 -2.33 17.99 -30.04
CA SER A 585 -3.54 18.31 -30.78
C SER A 585 -3.38 18.10 -32.28
N ASP A 586 -2.28 18.56 -32.85
CA ASP A 586 -2.02 18.45 -34.28
C ASP A 586 -1.79 16.99 -34.70
N LEU A 587 -1.03 16.24 -33.94
CA LEU A 587 -0.80 14.81 -34.19
C LEU A 587 -2.09 13.99 -34.00
N ARG A 588 -2.96 14.36 -33.08
CA ARG A 588 -4.29 13.75 -32.93
C ARG A 588 -5.15 13.99 -34.15
N LYS A 589 -5.17 15.21 -34.70
CA LYS A 589 -5.89 15.53 -35.93
C LYS A 589 -5.31 14.75 -37.12
N LYS A 590 -3.98 14.75 -37.27
CA LYS A 590 -3.27 14.04 -38.34
C LYS A 590 -3.60 12.55 -38.38
N HIS A 591 -3.71 11.92 -37.22
CA HIS A 591 -3.98 10.48 -37.11
C HIS A 591 -5.42 10.13 -36.69
N SER A 592 -6.37 11.07 -36.84
CA SER A 592 -7.76 10.93 -36.37
C SER A 592 -8.52 9.75 -37.00
N GLN A 593 -8.16 9.31 -38.20
CA GLN A 593 -8.78 8.18 -38.90
C GLN A 593 -8.23 6.82 -38.46
N ARG A 594 -7.16 6.80 -37.66
CA ARG A 594 -6.58 5.53 -37.20
C ARG A 594 -7.38 4.95 -36.04
N THR A 595 -7.79 3.72 -36.21
CA THR A 595 -8.54 2.97 -35.19
C THR A 595 -7.73 1.86 -34.53
N ASN A 596 -6.68 1.36 -35.22
CA ASN A 596 -5.85 0.25 -34.76
C ASN A 596 -4.59 0.74 -34.03
N PRO A 597 -4.07 -0.03 -33.05
CA PRO A 597 -2.78 0.21 -32.46
C PRO A 597 -1.66 0.24 -33.52
N TRP A 598 -0.59 0.95 -33.19
CA TRP A 598 0.61 0.96 -34.04
C TRP A 598 1.41 -0.33 -33.87
N THR A 599 2.15 -0.69 -34.91
CA THR A 599 3.26 -1.64 -34.82
C THR A 599 4.59 -0.88 -34.74
N ASP A 600 5.65 -1.59 -34.30
CA ASP A 600 7.00 -1.02 -34.23
C ASP A 600 7.52 -0.54 -35.61
N GLN A 601 7.17 -1.27 -36.67
CA GLN A 601 7.55 -0.93 -38.02
C GLN A 601 6.86 0.32 -38.53
N GLU A 602 5.55 0.42 -38.40
CA GLU A 602 4.79 1.60 -38.83
C GLU A 602 5.24 2.89 -38.10
N LEU A 603 5.62 2.80 -36.83
CA LEU A 603 6.15 3.95 -36.09
C LEU A 603 7.56 4.38 -36.51
N LYS A 604 8.35 3.50 -37.14
CA LYS A 604 9.65 3.86 -37.69
C LYS A 604 9.54 4.62 -39.02
N GLU A 605 8.41 4.48 -39.70
CA GLU A 605 8.13 5.14 -40.99
C GLU A 605 7.52 6.54 -40.81
N LEU A 606 7.15 6.94 -39.57
CA LEU A 606 6.72 8.29 -39.20
C LEU A 606 7.92 9.25 -39.03
#